data_cdcae80d6d103aef16eddbe4acd4717c
#
_entry.id   cdcae80d6d103aef16eddbe4acd4717c
#
_cell.length_a   1.000
_cell.length_b   1.000
_cell.length_c   1.000
_cell.angle_alpha   90.00
_cell.angle_beta   90.00
_cell.angle_gamma   90.00
#
_symmetry.space_group_name_H-M   'P 1'
#
loop_
_entity.id
_entity.type
_entity.pdbx_description
1 polymer ?
#
loop_
_entity_poly.entity_id
_entity_poly.type
_entity_poly.pdbx_seq_one_letter_code
_entity_poly.pdbx_strand_id
1 'polypeptide(L)'
;MVDYALSGLKGNTALDKVAYYFQIHHLQGLLRRLDNSTMLCSVEARVPFVDHRLVERLAGVSFDYKMGKSFKEPLKRIFNDLIPREIINRDKVGFPVPLEKVFINYSNSKGHTAMDKWLLFNSEQFKKIVEDDSYN
;
A
#
# COMPACT_ATOMS: atom_id res chain seq x y z
N MET A 1 -8.64 -6.64 -17.17
CA MET A 1 -7.32 -6.06 -16.77
C MET A 1 -6.54 -6.97 -15.84
N VAL A 2 -7.14 -7.48 -14.76
CA VAL A 2 -6.49 -8.43 -13.82
C VAL A 2 -6.08 -9.72 -14.54
N ASP A 3 -6.94 -10.31 -15.35
CA ASP A 3 -6.65 -11.55 -16.09
C ASP A 3 -5.47 -11.40 -17.05
N TYR A 4 -5.34 -10.25 -17.70
CA TYR A 4 -4.18 -9.95 -18.57
C TYR A 4 -2.89 -9.86 -17.75
N ALA A 5 -2.91 -9.15 -16.64
CA ALA A 5 -1.74 -9.02 -15.77
C ALA A 5 -1.26 -10.36 -15.18
N LEU A 6 -2.19 -11.31 -14.98
CA LEU A 6 -1.90 -12.63 -14.40
C LEU A 6 -1.67 -13.72 -15.44
N SER A 7 -1.91 -13.47 -16.72
CA SER A 7 -1.84 -14.47 -17.79
C SER A 7 -0.44 -15.08 -17.98
N GLY A 8 0.61 -14.34 -17.65
CA GLY A 8 2.01 -14.81 -17.71
C GLY A 8 2.44 -15.73 -16.56
N LEU A 9 1.61 -15.87 -15.51
CA LEU A 9 1.95 -16.62 -14.29
C LEU A 9 1.37 -18.04 -14.29
N LYS A 10 1.63 -18.79 -15.37
CA LYS A 10 1.23 -20.19 -15.46
C LYS A 10 2.06 -21.03 -14.46
N GLY A 11 1.38 -21.87 -13.69
CA GLY A 11 2.02 -22.78 -12.72
C GLY A 11 2.27 -22.19 -11.32
N ASN A 12 2.02 -20.92 -11.10
CA ASN A 12 2.19 -20.30 -9.79
C ASN A 12 0.96 -20.52 -8.90
N THR A 13 1.18 -20.52 -7.58
CA THR A 13 0.08 -20.60 -6.61
C THR A 13 -0.83 -19.36 -6.68
N ALA A 14 -2.02 -19.45 -6.09
CA ALA A 14 -2.91 -18.30 -5.96
C ALA A 14 -2.26 -17.14 -5.19
N LEU A 15 -1.46 -17.47 -4.17
CA LEU A 15 -0.74 -16.48 -3.36
C LEU A 15 0.38 -15.79 -4.15
N ASP A 16 1.09 -16.52 -5.01
CA ASP A 16 2.11 -15.92 -5.91
C ASP A 16 1.44 -14.92 -6.86
N LYS A 17 0.28 -15.26 -7.41
CA LYS A 17 -0.50 -14.36 -8.30
C LYS A 17 -0.97 -13.10 -7.59
N VAL A 18 -1.47 -13.25 -6.37
CA VAL A 18 -1.88 -12.11 -5.52
C VAL A 18 -0.67 -11.23 -5.21
N ALA A 19 0.46 -11.81 -4.80
CA ALA A 19 1.68 -11.06 -4.52
C ALA A 19 2.17 -10.27 -5.76
N TYR A 20 2.15 -10.89 -6.93
CA TYR A 20 2.52 -10.25 -8.19
C TYR A 20 1.58 -9.09 -8.54
N TYR A 21 0.26 -9.29 -8.38
CA TYR A 21 -0.73 -8.23 -8.58
C TYR A 21 -0.45 -7.01 -7.67
N PHE A 22 -0.16 -7.26 -6.39
CA PHE A 22 0.18 -6.20 -5.45
C PHE A 22 1.45 -5.46 -5.83
N GLN A 23 2.47 -6.16 -6.34
CA GLN A 23 3.72 -5.54 -6.81
C GLN A 23 3.49 -4.63 -8.02
N ILE A 24 2.72 -5.07 -9.00
CA ILE A 24 2.56 -4.33 -10.25
C ILE A 24 1.54 -3.20 -10.12
N HIS A 25 0.42 -3.43 -9.44
CA HIS A 25 -0.69 -2.46 -9.40
C HIS A 25 -0.72 -1.65 -8.11
N HIS A 26 -0.73 -2.32 -6.96
CA HIS A 26 -0.90 -1.63 -5.68
C HIS A 26 0.32 -0.82 -5.28
N LEU A 27 1.51 -1.40 -5.44
CA LEU A 27 2.77 -0.75 -5.08
C LEU A 27 3.01 0.54 -5.86
N GLN A 28 2.67 0.58 -7.15
CA GLN A 28 2.82 1.80 -7.95
C GLN A 28 2.01 2.98 -7.38
N GLY A 29 0.79 2.73 -6.93
CA GLY A 29 -0.04 3.76 -6.29
C GLY A 29 0.55 4.27 -4.97
N LEU A 30 1.20 3.39 -4.21
CA LEU A 30 1.90 3.75 -2.97
C LEU A 30 3.13 4.60 -3.27
N LEU A 31 3.94 4.22 -4.26
CA LEU A 31 5.14 4.93 -4.66
C LEU A 31 4.82 6.34 -5.18
N ARG A 32 3.79 6.48 -6.02
CA ARG A 32 3.33 7.79 -6.50
C ARG A 32 2.88 8.70 -5.37
N ARG A 33 2.13 8.17 -4.40
CA ARG A 33 1.70 8.97 -3.24
C ARG A 33 2.89 9.42 -2.39
N LEU A 34 3.84 8.52 -2.15
CA LEU A 34 5.06 8.86 -1.43
C LEU A 34 5.84 9.97 -2.14
N ASP A 35 6.12 9.77 -3.43
CA ASP A 35 6.86 10.71 -4.26
C ASP A 35 6.16 12.09 -4.29
N ASN A 36 4.89 12.14 -4.65
CA ASN A 36 4.13 13.40 -4.67
C ASN A 36 4.14 14.11 -3.32
N SER A 37 3.96 13.37 -2.22
CA SER A 37 3.91 13.98 -0.88
C SER A 37 5.25 14.56 -0.45
N THR A 38 6.35 13.88 -0.76
CA THR A 38 7.70 14.34 -0.38
C THR A 38 8.21 15.42 -1.32
N MET A 39 7.89 15.34 -2.61
CA MET A 39 8.25 16.37 -3.60
C MET A 39 7.56 17.71 -3.36
N LEU A 40 6.38 17.73 -2.72
CA LEU A 40 5.78 18.99 -2.25
C LEU A 40 6.72 19.78 -1.31
N CYS A 41 7.60 19.08 -0.62
CA CYS A 41 8.62 19.69 0.25
C CYS A 41 10.04 19.66 -0.39
N SER A 42 10.15 19.38 -1.69
CA SER A 42 11.42 19.23 -2.41
C SER A 42 12.34 18.16 -1.80
N VAL A 43 11.76 17.09 -1.23
CA VAL A 43 12.49 15.96 -0.66
C VAL A 43 12.28 14.73 -1.53
N GLU A 44 13.37 14.13 -2.03
CA GLU A 44 13.32 12.88 -2.77
C GLU A 44 13.28 11.69 -1.81
N ALA A 45 12.21 10.91 -1.85
CA ALA A 45 12.07 9.69 -1.05
C ALA A 45 12.66 8.49 -1.80
N ARG A 46 13.58 7.77 -1.16
CA ARG A 46 14.14 6.51 -1.67
C ARG A 46 13.54 5.31 -0.95
N VAL A 47 13.28 4.25 -1.70
CA VAL A 47 12.60 3.03 -1.22
C VAL A 47 13.51 1.81 -1.43
N PRO A 48 14.44 1.53 -0.52
CA PRO A 48 15.49 0.53 -0.71
C PRO A 48 14.95 -0.90 -0.94
N PHE A 49 13.78 -1.23 -0.40
CA PHE A 49 13.14 -2.54 -0.62
C PHE A 49 12.53 -2.71 -2.02
N VAL A 50 12.49 -1.65 -2.83
CA VAL A 50 11.99 -1.65 -4.21
C VAL A 50 13.14 -1.50 -5.21
N ASP A 51 14.39 -1.63 -4.77
CA ASP A 51 15.55 -1.72 -5.66
C ASP A 51 15.35 -2.90 -6.63
N HIS A 52 15.46 -2.63 -7.95
CA HIS A 52 15.14 -3.63 -8.99
C HIS A 52 15.99 -4.91 -8.84
N ARG A 53 17.25 -4.80 -8.42
CA ARG A 53 18.14 -5.95 -8.20
C ARG A 53 17.64 -6.85 -7.08
N LEU A 54 17.09 -6.24 -6.01
CA LEU A 54 16.48 -6.98 -4.92
C LEU A 54 15.18 -7.65 -5.37
N VAL A 55 14.33 -6.89 -6.07
CA VAL A 55 13.05 -7.40 -6.59
C VAL A 55 13.27 -8.56 -7.55
N GLU A 56 14.19 -8.44 -8.51
CA GLU A 56 14.53 -9.49 -9.48
C GLU A 56 15.05 -10.76 -8.79
N ARG A 57 15.93 -10.62 -7.81
CA ARG A 57 16.45 -11.78 -7.03
C ARG A 57 15.35 -12.49 -6.25
N LEU A 58 14.39 -11.74 -5.72
CA LEU A 58 13.29 -12.30 -4.94
C LEU A 58 12.11 -12.75 -5.81
N ALA A 59 12.05 -12.38 -7.08
CA ALA A 59 10.95 -12.76 -7.96
C ALA A 59 10.76 -14.27 -8.08
N GLY A 60 11.87 -15.03 -8.15
CA GLY A 60 11.85 -16.50 -8.23
C GLY A 60 11.63 -17.23 -6.89
N VAL A 61 11.55 -16.50 -5.78
CA VAL A 61 11.35 -17.10 -4.45
C VAL A 61 9.85 -17.25 -4.17
N SER A 62 9.42 -18.43 -3.71
CA SER A 62 8.01 -18.70 -3.41
C SER A 62 7.44 -17.75 -2.36
N PHE A 63 6.15 -17.49 -2.44
CA PHE A 63 5.45 -16.64 -1.47
C PHE A 63 5.56 -17.17 -0.05
N ASP A 64 5.42 -18.48 0.13
CA ASP A 64 5.52 -19.13 1.45
C ASP A 64 6.88 -18.91 2.10
N TYR A 65 7.95 -18.99 1.31
CA TYR A 65 9.29 -18.70 1.82
C TYR A 65 9.47 -17.22 2.23
N LYS A 66 8.91 -16.31 1.42
CA LYS A 66 8.94 -14.85 1.72
C LYS A 66 8.16 -14.51 2.98
N MET A 67 7.06 -15.20 3.23
CA MET A 67 6.23 -14.98 4.43
C MET A 67 6.87 -15.63 5.69
N GLY A 68 7.49 -16.79 5.55
CA GLY A 68 7.97 -17.55 6.69
C GLY A 68 6.84 -18.01 7.62
N LYS A 69 7.16 -18.26 8.88
CA LYS A 69 6.19 -18.67 9.91
C LYS A 69 5.40 -17.51 10.51
N SER A 70 5.88 -16.29 10.35
CA SER A 70 5.27 -15.09 10.88
C SER A 70 5.50 -13.90 9.94
N PHE A 71 4.71 -12.83 10.13
CA PHE A 71 4.82 -11.63 9.31
C PHE A 71 6.25 -11.06 9.31
N LYS A 72 6.85 -10.89 8.13
CA LYS A 72 8.21 -10.36 7.92
C LYS A 72 9.31 -11.20 8.56
N GLU A 73 9.11 -12.49 8.80
CA GLU A 73 10.09 -13.34 9.46
C GLU A 73 11.48 -13.29 8.81
N PRO A 74 11.67 -13.38 7.48
CA PRO A 74 12.98 -13.27 6.88
C PRO A 74 13.72 -11.98 7.23
N LEU A 75 13.02 -10.85 7.24
CA LEU A 75 13.60 -9.57 7.66
C LEU A 75 13.94 -9.56 9.14
N LYS A 76 13.05 -10.06 9.99
CA LYS A 76 13.30 -10.17 11.44
C LYS A 76 14.55 -11.01 11.74
N ARG A 77 14.75 -12.10 11.03
CA ARG A 77 15.93 -12.96 11.18
C ARG A 77 17.22 -12.27 10.75
N ILE A 78 17.20 -11.56 9.60
CA ILE A 78 18.37 -10.87 9.07
C ILE A 78 18.80 -9.73 10.01
N PHE A 79 17.85 -9.01 10.57
CA PHE A 79 18.12 -7.82 11.38
C PHE A 79 18.06 -8.06 12.90
N ASN A 80 17.96 -9.31 13.33
CA ASN A 80 17.81 -9.65 14.76
C ASN A 80 18.91 -9.07 15.66
N ASP A 81 20.13 -9.02 15.15
CA ASP A 81 21.29 -8.52 15.91
C ASP A 81 21.53 -7.00 15.74
N LEU A 82 20.80 -6.38 14.83
CA LEU A 82 20.93 -4.94 14.50
C LEU A 82 19.78 -4.09 15.05
N ILE A 83 18.66 -4.71 15.36
CA ILE A 83 17.45 -4.00 15.82
C ILE A 83 17.05 -4.51 17.20
N PRO A 84 16.72 -3.62 18.15
CA PRO A 84 16.24 -4.03 19.47
C PRO A 84 15.03 -4.98 19.38
N ARG A 85 14.98 -5.98 20.25
CA ARG A 85 13.92 -7.02 20.23
C ARG A 85 12.53 -6.45 20.41
N GLU A 86 12.37 -5.37 21.17
CA GLU A 86 11.10 -4.66 21.36
C GLU A 86 10.55 -4.11 20.05
N ILE A 87 11.44 -3.65 19.15
CA ILE A 87 11.06 -3.13 17.84
C ILE A 87 10.73 -4.29 16.88
N ILE A 88 11.55 -5.36 16.89
CA ILE A 88 11.34 -6.54 16.02
C ILE A 88 10.00 -7.20 16.33
N ASN A 89 9.63 -7.30 17.60
CA ASN A 89 8.44 -8.00 18.06
C ASN A 89 7.20 -7.10 18.21
N ARG A 90 7.35 -5.81 17.94
CA ARG A 90 6.23 -4.86 18.02
C ARG A 90 5.15 -5.20 17.01
N ASP A 91 3.90 -5.15 17.44
CA ASP A 91 2.75 -5.28 16.57
C ASP A 91 2.75 -4.22 15.48
N LYS A 92 2.23 -4.58 14.30
CA LYS A 92 2.10 -3.64 13.19
C LYS A 92 1.10 -2.55 13.57
N VAL A 93 1.57 -1.34 13.70
CA VAL A 93 0.72 -0.14 13.79
C VAL A 93 0.61 0.45 12.39
N GLY A 94 -0.62 0.55 11.86
CA GLY A 94 -0.90 1.25 10.62
C GLY A 94 -0.75 2.77 10.78
N PHE A 95 -0.95 3.51 9.69
CA PHE A 95 -1.12 4.96 9.77
C PHE A 95 -2.50 5.27 10.37
N PRO A 96 -2.59 5.70 11.61
CA PRO A 96 -3.87 6.10 12.20
C PRO A 96 -4.24 7.50 11.65
N VAL A 97 -4.96 7.53 10.53
CA VAL A 97 -5.64 8.76 10.14
C VAL A 97 -6.85 8.91 11.07
N PRO A 98 -6.95 9.96 11.88
CA PRO A 98 -8.06 10.14 12.81
C PRO A 98 -9.30 10.63 12.03
N LEU A 99 -9.88 9.76 11.20
CA LEU A 99 -11.03 10.05 10.35
C LEU A 99 -12.20 10.64 11.15
N GLU A 100 -12.41 10.16 12.36
CA GLU A 100 -13.41 10.69 13.30
C GLU A 100 -13.26 12.20 13.52
N LYS A 101 -12.01 12.66 13.73
CA LYS A 101 -11.71 14.08 13.94
C LYS A 101 -11.80 14.87 12.63
N VAL A 102 -11.32 14.28 11.54
CA VAL A 102 -11.32 14.93 10.22
C VAL A 102 -12.75 15.19 9.74
N PHE A 103 -13.65 14.23 9.96
CA PHE A 103 -15.03 14.30 9.46
C PHE A 103 -16.07 14.62 10.56
N ILE A 104 -15.65 15.20 11.68
CA ILE A 104 -16.55 15.53 12.80
C ILE A 104 -17.69 16.46 12.39
N ASN A 105 -17.41 17.43 11.51
CA ASN A 105 -18.36 18.44 11.03
C ASN A 105 -18.93 18.13 9.62
N TYR A 106 -18.69 16.92 9.09
CA TYR A 106 -19.21 16.56 7.80
C TYR A 106 -20.72 16.31 7.88
N SER A 107 -21.50 17.23 7.28
CA SER A 107 -22.93 17.41 7.57
C SER A 107 -23.87 16.34 7.01
N ASN A 108 -23.46 15.61 5.95
CA ASN A 108 -24.35 14.68 5.24
C ASN A 108 -24.40 13.25 5.85
N SER A 109 -24.13 13.10 7.15
CA SER A 109 -23.70 11.80 7.65
C SER A 109 -24.30 11.36 8.97
N LYS A 110 -25.55 11.72 9.26
CA LYS A 110 -26.24 11.15 10.44
C LYS A 110 -26.28 9.63 10.34
N GLY A 111 -25.67 8.92 11.29
CA GLY A 111 -25.65 7.46 11.35
C GLY A 111 -24.52 6.77 10.58
N HIS A 112 -23.65 7.50 9.87
CA HIS A 112 -22.51 6.94 9.16
C HIS A 112 -21.26 6.84 10.03
N THR A 113 -20.45 5.78 9.79
CA THR A 113 -19.11 5.66 10.37
C THR A 113 -18.16 6.70 9.76
N ALA A 114 -17.01 6.94 10.40
CA ALA A 114 -16.00 7.83 9.85
C ALA A 114 -15.47 7.36 8.46
N MET A 115 -15.45 6.05 8.21
CA MET A 115 -15.10 5.48 6.91
C MET A 115 -16.18 5.77 5.86
N ASP A 116 -17.46 5.65 6.20
CA ASP A 116 -18.56 5.98 5.27
C ASP A 116 -18.51 7.47 4.88
N LYS A 117 -18.27 8.35 5.85
CA LYS A 117 -18.08 9.78 5.61
C LYS A 117 -16.92 10.06 4.65
N TRP A 118 -15.80 9.37 4.83
CA TRP A 118 -14.65 9.48 3.95
C TRP A 118 -14.97 9.01 2.52
N LEU A 119 -15.70 7.91 2.37
CA LEU A 119 -16.14 7.41 1.06
C LEU A 119 -17.10 8.39 0.38
N LEU A 120 -18.08 8.94 1.12
CA LEU A 120 -19.01 9.94 0.58
C LEU A 120 -18.28 11.20 0.12
N PHE A 121 -17.37 11.71 0.95
CA PHE A 121 -16.54 12.87 0.59
C PHE A 121 -15.76 12.63 -0.71
N ASN A 122 -15.08 11.48 -0.84
CA ASN A 122 -14.34 11.15 -2.07
C ASN A 122 -15.26 11.05 -3.29
N SER A 123 -16.44 10.46 -3.13
CA SER A 123 -17.43 10.37 -4.23
C SER A 123 -17.92 11.75 -4.66
N GLU A 124 -18.15 12.66 -3.73
CA GLU A 124 -18.55 14.05 -4.03
C GLU A 124 -17.42 14.82 -4.73
N GLN A 125 -16.17 14.67 -4.26
CA GLN A 125 -15.04 15.31 -4.94
C GLN A 125 -14.84 14.76 -6.36
N PHE A 126 -14.97 13.44 -6.54
CA PHE A 126 -14.87 12.81 -7.85
C PHE A 126 -15.95 13.32 -8.81
N LYS A 127 -17.20 13.43 -8.37
CA LYS A 127 -18.29 14.01 -9.17
C LYS A 127 -17.96 15.42 -9.61
N LYS A 128 -17.50 16.29 -8.71
CA LYS A 128 -17.10 17.66 -9.04
C LYS A 128 -16.01 17.71 -10.11
N ILE A 129 -15.01 16.84 -10.01
CA ILE A 129 -13.92 16.77 -11.00
C ILE A 129 -14.44 16.33 -12.37
N VAL A 130 -15.37 15.36 -12.41
CA VAL A 130 -15.93 14.85 -13.68
C VAL A 130 -16.92 15.82 -14.30
N GLU A 131 -17.68 16.56 -13.49
CA GLU A 131 -18.68 17.54 -13.94
C GLU A 131 -18.07 18.91 -14.25
N ASP A 132 -16.83 19.17 -13.83
CA ASP A 132 -16.11 20.41 -14.11
C ASP A 132 -15.45 20.32 -15.50
N ASP A 133 -16.14 20.86 -16.52
CA ASP A 133 -15.66 20.92 -17.92
C ASP A 133 -14.37 21.75 -18.11
N SER A 134 -13.79 22.31 -17.04
CA SER A 134 -12.54 23.10 -17.11
C SER A 134 -11.30 22.28 -17.41
N TYR A 135 -11.41 20.94 -17.46
CA TYR A 135 -10.33 20.01 -17.81
C TYR A 135 -10.36 19.49 -19.26
N ASN A 136 -11.26 20.02 -20.11
CA ASN A 136 -11.31 19.74 -21.55
C ASN A 136 -10.67 20.85 -22.38
#